data_60f562beef7ffcdea3b18e01a79c99c4
#
_entry.id   60f562beef7ffcdea3b18e01a79c99c4
#
_cell.length_a   1.000
_cell.length_b   1.000
_cell.length_c   1.000
_cell.angle_alpha   90.00
_cell.angle_beta   90.00
_cell.angle_gamma   90.00
#
_symmetry.space_group_name_H-M   'P 1'
#
loop_
_entity.id
_entity.type
_entity.pdbx_description
1 polymer ?
#
loop_
_entity_poly.entity_id
_entity_poly.type
_entity_poly.pdbx_seq_one_letter_code
_entity_poly.pdbx_strand_id
1 'polypeptide(L)' 'MSAPLIDARGMRCPWPALRLARSMREAGRALIVADDPAAPREIAALAAERGWSVIEMDTDIGSGWHVTSRNEAVPER' A
#
# COMPACT_ATOMS: atom_id res chain seq x y z
N MET A 1 14.37 -6.63 5.45
CA MET A 1 14.20 -5.26 5.08
C MET A 1 12.86 -4.75 5.42
N SER A 2 12.79 -3.55 5.92
CA SER A 2 11.51 -2.95 6.26
C SER A 2 10.83 -2.40 5.02
N ALA A 3 9.52 -2.40 5.05
CA ALA A 3 8.75 -1.77 4.00
C ALA A 3 8.81 -0.25 4.18
N PRO A 4 8.92 0.51 3.09
CA PRO A 4 8.84 1.97 3.21
C PRO A 4 7.49 2.38 3.74
N LEU A 5 7.48 3.40 4.58
CA LEU A 5 6.25 3.94 5.14
C LEU A 5 5.82 5.15 4.32
N ILE A 6 4.63 5.09 3.79
CA ILE A 6 4.05 6.19 3.02
C ILE A 6 3.05 6.90 3.89
N ASP A 7 3.33 8.14 4.24
CA ASP A 7 2.41 8.96 5.00
C ASP A 7 1.53 9.73 4.01
N ALA A 8 0.39 9.16 3.72
CA ALA A 8 -0.56 9.77 2.78
C ALA A 8 -1.72 10.45 3.50
N ARG A 9 -1.55 10.72 4.80
CA ARG A 9 -2.57 11.44 5.54
C ARG A 9 -2.72 12.84 4.95
N GLY A 10 -3.95 13.30 4.84
CA GLY A 10 -4.23 14.60 4.25
C GLY A 10 -4.26 14.61 2.74
N MET A 11 -3.88 13.52 2.10
CA MET A 11 -3.94 13.44 0.66
C MET A 11 -5.29 12.94 0.20
N ARG A 12 -5.74 13.49 -0.94
CA ARG A 12 -7.00 13.11 -1.52
C ARG A 12 -6.81 12.18 -2.69
N CYS A 13 -7.83 11.37 -2.93
CA CYS A 13 -7.84 10.53 -4.12
C CYS A 13 -7.57 11.38 -5.35
N PRO A 14 -6.71 10.97 -6.27
CA PRO A 14 -6.09 9.63 -6.36
C PRO A 14 -4.67 9.57 -5.80
N TRP A 15 -4.23 10.57 -5.06
CA TRP A 15 -2.83 10.67 -4.67
C TRP A 15 -2.33 9.53 -3.81
N PRO A 16 -3.10 9.02 -2.83
CA PRO A 16 -2.59 7.89 -2.05
C PRO A 16 -2.28 6.68 -2.92
N ALA A 17 -3.17 6.37 -3.87
CA ALA A 17 -2.95 5.22 -4.75
C ALA A 17 -1.76 5.43 -5.66
N LEU A 18 -1.56 6.66 -6.14
CA LEU A 18 -0.43 6.94 -7.01
C LEU A 18 0.90 6.82 -6.25
N ARG A 19 0.92 7.29 -5.00
CA ARG A 19 2.11 7.16 -4.18
C ARG A 19 2.41 5.69 -3.92
N LEU A 20 1.38 4.92 -3.64
CA LEU A 20 1.54 3.50 -3.41
C LEU A 20 2.10 2.81 -4.66
N ALA A 21 1.53 3.11 -5.82
CA ALA A 21 1.99 2.48 -7.06
C ALA A 21 3.47 2.74 -7.29
N ARG A 22 3.91 3.97 -7.04
CA ARG A 22 5.30 4.30 -7.22
C ARG A 22 6.21 3.52 -6.28
N SER A 23 5.80 3.46 -5.02
CA SER A 23 6.60 2.76 -4.03
C SER A 23 6.69 1.27 -4.33
N MET A 24 5.60 0.69 -4.83
CA MET A 24 5.60 -0.72 -5.16
C MET A 24 6.50 -1.03 -6.34
N ARG A 25 6.61 -0.10 -7.30
CA ARG A 25 7.55 -0.30 -8.41
C ARG A 25 8.99 -0.29 -7.92
N GLU A 26 9.25 0.47 -6.89
CA GLU A 26 10.63 0.62 -6.42
C GLU A 26 11.02 -0.45 -5.42
N ALA A 27 10.11 -0.82 -4.54
CA ALA A 27 10.46 -1.69 -3.42
C ALA A 27 9.71 -3.02 -3.38
N GLY A 28 8.59 -3.12 -4.05
CA GLY A 28 7.80 -4.35 -4.03
C GLY A 28 6.99 -4.53 -2.76
N ARG A 29 7.08 -3.62 -1.82
CA ARG A 29 6.31 -3.63 -0.60
C ARG A 29 6.23 -2.23 -0.04
N ALA A 30 5.20 -1.96 0.74
CA ALA A 30 5.03 -0.64 1.35
C ALA A 30 4.03 -0.72 2.49
N LEU A 31 4.19 0.18 3.45
CA LEU A 31 3.17 0.46 4.45
C LEU A 31 2.59 1.81 4.08
N ILE A 32 1.28 1.90 3.99
CA ILE A 32 0.65 3.17 3.64
C ILE A 32 -0.44 3.52 4.63
N VAL A 33 -0.44 4.76 5.08
CA VAL A 33 -1.46 5.30 5.97
C VAL A 33 -2.14 6.44 5.23
N ALA A 34 -3.45 6.38 5.14
CA ALA A 34 -4.23 7.41 4.45
C ALA A 34 -5.54 7.61 5.19
N ASP A 35 -6.05 8.84 5.15
CA ASP A 35 -7.29 9.17 5.86
C ASP A 35 -8.39 9.66 4.94
N ASP A 36 -8.18 9.67 3.64
CA ASP A 36 -9.27 9.98 2.72
C ASP A 36 -10.27 8.83 2.74
N PRO A 37 -11.57 9.12 2.87
CA PRO A 37 -12.58 8.05 2.90
C PRO A 37 -12.55 7.12 1.70
N ALA A 38 -12.06 7.58 0.56
CA ALA A 38 -11.97 6.73 -0.62
C ALA A 38 -10.71 5.88 -0.65
N ALA A 39 -9.75 6.15 0.22
CA ALA A 39 -8.47 5.46 0.15
C ALA A 39 -8.56 3.94 0.30
N PRO A 40 -9.33 3.41 1.25
CA PRO A 40 -9.37 1.96 1.39
C PRO A 40 -9.83 1.27 0.12
N ARG A 41 -10.85 1.81 -0.52
CA ARG A 41 -11.38 1.22 -1.74
C ARG A 41 -10.40 1.38 -2.89
N GLU A 42 -9.76 2.53 -2.98
CA GLU A 42 -8.80 2.78 -4.04
C GLU A 42 -7.58 1.87 -3.92
N ILE A 43 -7.08 1.70 -2.71
CA ILE A 43 -5.94 0.84 -2.47
C ILE A 43 -6.29 -0.61 -2.78
N ALA A 44 -7.47 -1.05 -2.35
CA ALA A 44 -7.90 -2.41 -2.60
C ALA A 44 -8.08 -2.67 -4.10
N ALA A 45 -8.64 -1.70 -4.82
CA ALA A 45 -8.84 -1.85 -6.25
C ALA A 45 -7.51 -1.94 -7.00
N LEU A 46 -6.57 -1.08 -6.62
CA LEU A 46 -5.26 -1.09 -7.26
C LEU A 46 -4.54 -2.39 -6.98
N ALA A 47 -4.62 -2.87 -5.74
CA ALA A 47 -3.96 -4.11 -5.37
C ALA A 47 -4.55 -5.29 -6.15
N ALA A 48 -5.88 -5.32 -6.28
CA ALA A 48 -6.52 -6.38 -7.04
C ALA A 48 -6.09 -6.36 -8.49
N GLU A 49 -5.99 -5.17 -9.05
CA GLU A 49 -5.61 -5.01 -10.44
C GLU A 49 -4.19 -5.49 -10.70
N ARG A 50 -3.30 -5.23 -9.75
CA ARG A 50 -1.88 -5.56 -9.89
C ARG A 50 -1.50 -6.88 -9.28
N GLY A 51 -2.42 -7.54 -8.59
CA GLY A 51 -2.12 -8.82 -7.95
C GLY A 51 -1.33 -8.70 -6.66
N TRP A 52 -1.44 -7.58 -5.98
CA TRP A 52 -0.76 -7.38 -4.70
C TRP A 52 -1.60 -7.91 -3.56
N SER A 53 -0.93 -8.22 -2.45
CA SER A 53 -1.59 -8.59 -1.20
C SER A 53 -1.67 -7.37 -0.29
N VAL A 54 -2.80 -7.21 0.39
CA VAL A 54 -3.02 -6.08 1.29
C VAL A 54 -3.47 -6.60 2.64
N ILE A 55 -2.80 -6.15 3.70
CA ILE A 55 -3.14 -6.53 5.06
C ILE A 55 -3.22 -5.27 5.89
N GLU A 56 -4.33 -5.12 6.62
CA GLU A 56 -4.45 -4.00 7.55
C GLU A 56 -3.51 -4.20 8.71
N MET A 57 -2.87 -3.13 9.14
CA MET A 57 -2.02 -3.21 10.31
C MET A 57 -1.82 -1.83 10.91
N ASP A 58 -1.45 -1.81 12.18
CA ASP A 58 -1.15 -0.57 12.88
C ASP A 58 0.26 -0.16 12.56
N THR A 59 0.46 1.13 12.41
CA THR A 59 1.77 1.70 12.20
C THR A 59 2.04 2.76 13.26
N ASP A 60 3.25 3.29 13.27
CA ASP A 60 3.61 4.33 14.23
C ASP A 60 2.77 5.58 14.07
N ILE A 61 2.18 5.79 12.92
CA ILE A 61 1.39 6.99 12.66
C ILE A 61 -0.10 6.69 12.47
N GLY A 62 -0.52 5.48 12.82
CA GLY A 62 -1.93 5.12 12.76
C GLY A 62 -2.16 3.85 11.99
N SER A 63 -3.43 3.51 11.86
CA SER A 63 -3.82 2.32 11.11
C SER A 63 -3.55 2.51 9.64
N GLY A 64 -3.08 1.46 9.00
CA GLY A 64 -2.77 1.52 7.59
C GLY A 64 -2.81 0.15 6.96
N TRP A 65 -2.10 0.01 5.84
CA TRP A 65 -2.09 -1.23 5.09
C TRP A 65 -0.67 -1.59 4.73
N HIS A 66 -0.36 -2.87 4.88
CA HIS A 66 0.89 -3.43 4.40
C HIS A 66 0.59 -4.08 3.06
N VAL A 67 1.27 -3.64 2.02
CA VAL A 67 1.03 -4.08 0.66
C VAL A 67 2.30 -4.76 0.16
N THR A 68 2.15 -5.96 -0.39
CA THR A 68 3.30 -6.69 -0.95
C THR A 68 2.94 -7.17 -2.34
N SER A 69 3.92 -7.19 -3.21
CA SER A 69 3.72 -7.68 -4.55
C SER A 69 3.62 -9.20 -4.50
N ARG A 70 2.98 -9.75 -5.54
CA ARG A 70 2.79 -11.17 -5.60
C ARG A 70 4.11 -11.91 -5.68
N ASN A 71 5.04 -11.38 -6.42
CA ASN A 71 6.34 -12.01 -6.55
C ASN A 71 7.09 -12.03 -5.25
N GLU A 72 6.90 -10.99 -4.47
CA GLU A 72 7.55 -10.90 -3.19
C GLU A 72 6.98 -11.93 -2.23
N ALA A 73 5.67 -12.15 -2.29
CA ALA A 73 4.99 -13.03 -1.36
C ALA A 73 5.19 -14.49 -1.68
N VAL A 74 5.51 -14.85 -2.92
CA VAL A 74 5.64 -16.25 -3.32
C VAL A 74 7.09 -16.63 -3.39
N PRO A 75 7.53 -17.45 -2.49
CA PRO A 75 8.94 -17.81 -2.54
C PRO A 75 9.19 -18.78 -3.65
N GLU A 76 8.72 -19.15 -4.39
CA GLU A 76 8.97 -19.84 -5.44
C GLU A 76 8.99 -21.06 -5.53
N ARG A 77 8.97 -21.47 -5.79
CA ARG A 77 8.95 -22.63 -6.07
C ARG A 77 9.77 -23.32 -6.38
#